data_d46b809d31d0137a048413fae7d111c0
#
_entry.id   d46b809d31d0137a048413fae7d111c0
#
_cell.length_a   1.000
_cell.length_b   1.000
_cell.length_c   1.000
_cell.angle_alpha   90.00
_cell.angle_beta   90.00
_cell.angle_gamma   90.00
#
_symmetry.space_group_name_H-M   'P 1'
#
loop_
_entity.id
_entity.type
_entity.pdbx_description
1 polymer ?
#
loop_
_entity_poly.entity_id
_entity_poly.type
_entity_poly.pdbx_seq_one_letter_code
_entity_poly.pdbx_strand_id
1 'polypeptide(L)' 'MEISIKDINKQIDEFKKQGAEPKVLIIVYKTYANLMGEDKFAEKISKDDKDPMIRYYKGIKVKIVTEKRYFAVN' A
#
# COMPACT_ATOMS: atom_id res chain seq x y z
N MET A 1 -6.45 -15.41 3.14
CA MET A 1 -7.09 -14.25 3.75
C MET A 1 -6.70 -13.00 2.97
N GLU A 2 -7.69 -12.29 2.49
CA GLU A 2 -7.44 -11.12 1.69
C GLU A 2 -7.27 -9.88 2.56
N ILE A 3 -6.32 -9.02 2.17
CA ILE A 3 -6.11 -7.76 2.86
C ILE A 3 -7.06 -6.74 2.26
N SER A 4 -7.83 -6.08 3.13
CA SER A 4 -8.76 -5.03 2.71
C SER A 4 -8.16 -3.65 2.92
N ILE A 5 -8.84 -2.62 2.36
CA ILE A 5 -8.44 -1.23 2.58
C ILE A 5 -8.42 -0.90 4.08
N LYS A 6 -9.37 -1.44 4.83
CA LYS A 6 -9.44 -1.22 6.28
C LYS A 6 -8.19 -1.75 6.97
N ASP A 7 -7.71 -2.93 6.55
CA ASP A 7 -6.51 -3.52 7.12
C ASP A 7 -5.29 -2.65 6.85
N ILE A 8 -5.18 -2.13 5.62
CA ILE A 8 -4.07 -1.26 5.25
C ILE A 8 -4.08 0.02 6.07
N ASN A 9 -5.24 0.67 6.15
CA ASN A 9 -5.36 1.91 6.92
C ASN A 9 -5.07 1.68 8.40
N LYS A 10 -5.53 0.56 8.94
CA LYS A 10 -5.28 0.21 10.32
C LYS A 10 -3.78 0.04 10.60
N GLN A 11 -3.09 -0.67 9.72
CA GLN A 11 -1.65 -0.87 9.87
C GLN A 11 -0.88 0.46 9.79
N ILE A 12 -1.28 1.33 8.89
CA ILE A 12 -0.68 2.64 8.76
C ILE A 12 -0.90 3.46 10.04
N ASP A 13 -2.13 3.46 10.54
CA ASP A 13 -2.47 4.21 11.76
C ASP A 13 -1.70 3.68 12.97
N GLU A 14 -1.60 2.37 13.12
CA GLU A 14 -0.85 1.77 14.22
C GLU A 14 0.64 2.12 14.15
N PHE A 15 1.18 2.16 12.94
CA PHE A 15 2.57 2.53 12.73
C PHE A 15 2.82 3.98 13.16
N LYS A 16 1.90 4.88 12.82
CA LYS A 16 1.97 6.28 13.23
C LYS A 16 1.83 6.46 14.73
N LYS A 17 0.97 5.67 15.36
CA LYS A 17 0.76 5.73 16.81
C LYS A 17 2.00 5.35 17.60
N GLN A 18 2.89 4.57 17.01
CA GLN A 18 4.15 4.18 17.63
C GLN A 18 5.20 5.29 17.51
N GLY A 19 4.85 6.44 16.96
CA GLY A 19 5.75 7.54 16.76
C GLY A 19 6.62 7.43 15.51
N ALA A 20 6.32 6.44 14.67
CA ALA A 20 7.06 6.24 13.43
C ALA A 20 6.29 6.78 12.23
N GLU A 21 7.01 7.25 11.22
CA GLU A 21 6.41 7.74 9.99
C GLU A 21 6.51 6.65 8.92
N PRO A 22 5.36 6.18 8.37
CA PRO A 22 5.39 5.16 7.33
C PRO A 22 6.01 5.70 6.05
N LYS A 23 7.02 5.01 5.55
CA LYS A 23 7.73 5.42 4.33
C LYS A 23 7.49 4.50 3.17
N VAL A 24 7.27 3.22 3.43
CA VAL A 24 7.09 2.20 2.39
C VAL A 24 5.97 1.25 2.79
N LEU A 25 5.10 0.97 1.84
CA LEU A 25 4.05 -0.03 1.95
C LEU A 25 4.43 -1.18 1.03
N ILE A 26 4.70 -2.36 1.61
CA ILE A 26 5.09 -3.54 0.82
C ILE A 26 3.88 -4.44 0.67
N ILE A 27 3.53 -4.79 -0.56
CA ILE A 27 2.32 -5.53 -0.85
C ILE A 27 2.58 -6.50 -2.02
N VAL A 28 1.93 -7.67 -1.98
CA VAL A 28 2.06 -8.61 -3.10
C VAL A 28 1.22 -8.15 -4.29
N TYR A 29 1.66 -8.49 -5.48
CA TYR A 29 1.01 -8.06 -6.71
C TYR A 29 -0.46 -8.46 -6.76
N LYS A 30 -0.77 -9.68 -6.37
CA LYS A 30 -2.15 -10.18 -6.41
C LYS A 30 -3.09 -9.36 -5.52
N THR A 31 -2.63 -9.03 -4.31
CA THR A 31 -3.41 -8.20 -3.39
C THR A 31 -3.56 -6.78 -3.94
N TYR A 32 -2.49 -6.23 -4.51
CA TYR A 32 -2.52 -4.92 -5.13
C TYR A 32 -3.55 -4.86 -6.26
N ALA A 33 -3.56 -5.88 -7.13
CA ALA A 33 -4.50 -5.94 -8.23
C ALA A 33 -5.95 -6.00 -7.75
N ASN A 34 -6.21 -6.77 -6.70
CA ASN A 34 -7.54 -6.84 -6.09
C ASN A 34 -7.97 -5.50 -5.51
N LEU A 35 -7.07 -4.82 -4.82
CA LEU A 35 -7.37 -3.52 -4.21
C LEU A 35 -7.62 -2.44 -5.26
N MET A 36 -6.93 -2.50 -6.39
CA MET A 36 -7.14 -1.54 -7.48
C MET A 36 -8.52 -1.64 -8.10
N GLY A 37 -9.22 -2.75 -7.88
CA GLY A 37 -10.61 -2.89 -8.27
C GLY A 37 -11.57 -2.11 -7.39
N GLU A 38 -11.12 -1.60 -6.25
CA GLU A 38 -11.94 -0.78 -5.36
C GLU A 38 -11.64 0.70 -5.57
N ASP A 39 -12.68 1.47 -5.83
CA ASP A 39 -12.54 2.91 -6.14
C ASP A 39 -11.82 3.66 -5.02
N LYS A 40 -12.13 3.33 -3.77
CA LYS A 40 -11.52 4.02 -2.62
C LYS A 40 -10.01 3.86 -2.58
N PHE A 41 -9.51 2.70 -2.98
CA PHE A 41 -8.07 2.47 -3.03
C PHE A 41 -7.45 3.14 -4.25
N ALA A 42 -8.07 2.95 -5.41
CA ALA A 42 -7.57 3.49 -6.67
C ALA A 42 -7.48 5.02 -6.64
N GLU A 43 -8.44 5.69 -6.01
CA GLU A 43 -8.44 7.14 -5.89
C GLU A 43 -7.27 7.66 -5.07
N LYS A 44 -6.75 6.87 -4.15
CA LYS A 44 -5.63 7.25 -3.28
C LYS A 44 -4.26 6.90 -3.87
N ILE A 45 -4.24 6.18 -4.98
CA ILE A 45 -3.00 5.80 -5.64
C ILE A 45 -2.54 6.91 -6.58
N SER A 46 -1.29 7.32 -6.44
CA SER A 46 -0.65 8.30 -7.31
C SER A 46 0.56 7.67 -7.96
N LYS A 47 0.86 8.09 -9.18
CA LYS A 47 2.04 7.63 -9.90
C LYS A 47 3.16 8.67 -9.81
N ASP A 48 4.41 8.19 -9.78
CA ASP A 48 5.55 9.08 -9.82
C ASP A 48 5.67 9.69 -11.23
N ASP A 49 5.94 10.98 -11.30
CA ASP A 49 6.09 11.69 -12.57
C ASP A 49 7.27 11.18 -13.41
N LYS A 50 8.33 10.77 -12.74
CA LYS A 50 9.57 10.35 -13.41
C LYS A 50 9.60 8.86 -13.71
N ASP A 51 8.97 8.05 -12.88
CA ASP A 51 8.98 6.60 -13.04
C ASP A 51 7.56 6.05 -12.85
N PRO A 52 6.88 5.68 -13.96
CA PRO A 52 5.50 5.18 -13.88
C PRO A 52 5.38 3.85 -13.15
N MET A 53 6.47 3.17 -12.86
CA MET A 53 6.45 1.95 -12.06
C MET A 53 6.36 2.22 -10.56
N ILE A 54 6.69 3.44 -10.14
CA ILE A 54 6.60 3.82 -8.73
C ILE A 54 5.22 4.41 -8.46
N ARG A 55 4.59 3.91 -7.41
CA ARG A 55 3.27 4.38 -6.99
C ARG A 55 3.27 4.74 -5.51
N TYR A 56 2.34 5.61 -5.14
CA TYR A 56 2.18 6.06 -3.77
C TYR A 56 0.74 5.88 -3.33
N TYR A 57 0.55 5.47 -2.09
CA TYR A 57 -0.76 5.39 -1.45
C TYR A 57 -0.77 6.36 -0.27
N LYS A 58 -1.57 7.41 -0.36
CA LYS A 58 -1.62 8.49 0.65
C LYS A 58 -0.23 9.08 0.92
N GLY A 59 0.59 9.18 -0.11
CA GLY A 59 1.96 9.70 0.03
C GLY A 59 2.99 8.68 0.48
N ILE A 60 2.57 7.43 0.70
CA ILE A 60 3.47 6.35 1.12
C ILE A 60 3.85 5.53 -0.10
N LYS A 61 5.16 5.34 -0.32
CA LYS A 61 5.63 4.59 -1.47
C LYS A 61 5.15 3.14 -1.41
N VAL A 62 4.59 2.65 -2.51
CA VAL A 62 4.10 1.27 -2.60
C VAL A 62 5.15 0.43 -3.32
N LYS A 63 5.64 -0.61 -2.64
CA LYS A 63 6.55 -1.58 -3.22
C LYS A 63 5.78 -2.87 -3.47
N ILE A 64 5.71 -3.28 -4.74
CA ILE A 64 4.98 -4.49 -5.13
C ILE A 64 5.97 -5.64 -5.24
N VAL A 65 5.69 -6.75 -4.56
CA VAL A 65 6.53 -7.94 -4.58
C VAL A 65 5.75 -9.12 -5.13
N THR A 66 6.48 -10.17 -5.53
CA THR A 66 5.88 -11.34 -6.16
C THR A 66 5.70 -12.52 -5.21
N GLU A 67 5.92 -12.33 -3.93
CA GLU A 67 5.75 -13.38 -2.93
C GLU A 67 4.28 -13.76 -2.78
N LYS A 68 4.02 -14.94 -2.26
CA LYS A 68 2.66 -15.46 -2.17
C LYS A 68 1.78 -14.66 -1.21
N ARG A 69 2.30 -14.31 -0.04
CA ARG A 69 1.59 -13.53 0.97
C ARG A 69 2.59 -12.67 1.72
N TYR A 70 2.45 -11.38 1.55
CA TYR A 70 3.29 -10.48 2.30
C TYR A 70 2.62 -9.11 2.36
N PHE A 71 2.63 -8.53 3.53
CA PHE A 71 2.18 -7.17 3.73
C PHE A 71 2.97 -6.57 4.88
N ALA A 72 3.55 -5.41 4.66
CA ALA A 72 4.31 -4.73 5.70
C ALA A 72 4.27 -3.21 5.49
N VAL A 73 4.35 -2.49 6.60
CA VAL A 73 4.50 -1.04 6.60
C VAL A 73 5.83 -0.75 7.28
N ASN A 74 6.69 -0.04 6.57
CA ASN A 74 8.02 0.31 7.10
C ASN A 74 8.26 1.81 7.10
#